data_b6e0f2fda1466a431c0d306ce8c549e4
#
_entry.id   b6e0f2fda1466a431c0d306ce8c549e4
#
_cell.length_a   1.000
_cell.length_b   1.000
_cell.length_c   1.000
_cell.angle_alpha   90.00
_cell.angle_beta   90.00
_cell.angle_gamma   90.00
#
_symmetry.space_group_name_H-M   'P 1'
#
loop_
_entity.id
_entity.type
_entity.pdbx_description
1 polymer ?
#
loop_
_entity_poly.entity_id
_entity_poly.type
_entity_poly.pdbx_seq_one_letter_code
_entity_poly.pdbx_strand_id
1 'polypeptide(L)'
;MRRIITVIALLAVALGVPLHAQASQGQPGPQQDPFGRFLFPPELVMQHQGEINLQDSQRAALQAAIQQAQTKFVDQQWRLSAEGEKLARLLQGPAPDEVQVLEQVDRILAAEREVKRTQIGLLVRIKNALTPVQQAKLARMVELGGPPRP
;
A
#
# COMPACT_ATOMS: atom_id res chain seq x y z
N MET A 1 27.38 -58.82 9.05
CA MET A 1 28.37 -59.40 8.12
C MET A 1 28.49 -58.50 6.91
N ARG A 2 29.74 -58.05 6.66
CA ARG A 2 30.39 -57.61 5.41
C ARG A 2 29.72 -56.42 4.72
N ARG A 3 30.26 -55.18 4.90
CA ARG A 3 31.41 -54.56 4.18
C ARG A 3 31.32 -54.71 2.67
N ILE A 4 31.12 -53.59 1.93
CA ILE A 4 32.05 -53.20 0.88
C ILE A 4 31.96 -51.68 0.72
N ILE A 5 33.11 -51.07 0.97
CA ILE A 5 33.50 -49.71 0.66
C ILE A 5 33.89 -49.71 -0.82
N THR A 6 33.41 -48.75 -1.61
CA THR A 6 34.09 -48.37 -2.85
C THR A 6 34.08 -46.86 -3.00
N VAL A 7 35.27 -46.34 -2.77
CA VAL A 7 35.72 -44.98 -3.06
C VAL A 7 35.91 -44.86 -4.58
N ILE A 8 35.34 -43.88 -5.22
CA ILE A 8 35.84 -43.36 -6.47
C ILE A 8 35.91 -41.84 -6.35
N ALA A 9 37.12 -41.39 -6.55
CA ALA A 9 37.56 -40.00 -6.45
C ALA A 9 37.28 -39.18 -7.69
N LEU A 10 37.17 -37.89 -7.49
CA LEU A 10 37.61 -36.76 -8.34
C LEU A 10 37.26 -36.78 -9.84
N LEU A 11 36.45 -35.84 -10.25
CA LEU A 11 36.88 -34.90 -11.31
C LEU A 11 36.24 -33.51 -11.08
N ALA A 12 37.05 -32.57 -10.63
CA ALA A 12 36.73 -31.16 -10.62
C ALA A 12 36.71 -30.64 -12.06
N VAL A 13 35.57 -30.22 -12.56
CA VAL A 13 35.47 -29.35 -13.70
C VAL A 13 34.85 -28.05 -13.23
N ALA A 14 35.74 -27.08 -13.00
CA ALA A 14 35.40 -25.70 -12.80
C ALA A 14 34.83 -25.13 -14.12
N LEU A 15 33.52 -25.06 -14.21
CA LEU A 15 32.86 -24.18 -15.15
C LEU A 15 32.21 -23.09 -14.32
N GLY A 16 32.88 -21.94 -14.27
CA GLY A 16 32.35 -20.72 -13.68
C GLY A 16 31.07 -20.32 -14.37
N VAL A 17 29.96 -20.60 -13.72
CA VAL A 17 28.69 -19.96 -14.03
C VAL A 17 28.72 -18.61 -13.36
N PRO A 18 28.69 -17.48 -14.08
CA PRO A 18 28.55 -16.20 -13.44
C PRO A 18 27.18 -16.14 -12.78
N LEU A 19 27.19 -16.07 -11.45
CA LEU A 19 26.05 -15.77 -10.61
C LEU A 19 25.67 -14.31 -10.83
N HIS A 20 24.96 -14.04 -11.92
CA HIS A 20 24.52 -12.68 -12.20
C HIS A 20 23.13 -12.65 -12.76
N ALA A 21 22.45 -11.73 -12.18
CA ALA A 21 21.10 -11.31 -12.48
C ALA A 21 20.03 -12.08 -11.69
N GLN A 22 20.04 -11.92 -10.37
CA GLN A 22 18.78 -11.57 -9.78
C GLN A 22 18.33 -10.29 -10.49
N ALA A 23 17.52 -10.46 -11.52
CA ALA A 23 16.72 -9.40 -12.04
C ALA A 23 15.98 -8.83 -10.81
N SER A 24 16.40 -7.67 -10.36
CA SER A 24 15.61 -6.82 -9.49
C SER A 24 14.28 -6.70 -10.20
N GLN A 25 13.32 -7.53 -9.81
CA GLN A 25 11.93 -7.31 -10.16
C GLN A 25 11.68 -5.91 -9.62
N GLY A 26 11.56 -4.96 -10.55
CA GLY A 26 11.42 -3.56 -10.26
C GLY A 26 10.29 -3.43 -9.23
N GLN A 27 10.67 -3.15 -7.99
CA GLN A 27 9.74 -2.53 -7.08
C GLN A 27 9.22 -1.32 -7.86
N PRO A 28 7.90 -1.18 -8.02
CA PRO A 28 7.37 0.05 -8.58
C PRO A 28 8.02 1.15 -7.76
N GLY A 29 8.86 1.97 -8.41
CA GLY A 29 9.45 3.14 -7.76
C GLY A 29 8.31 3.89 -7.08
N PRO A 30 8.56 4.67 -6.02
CA PRO A 30 7.53 5.38 -5.30
C PRO A 30 6.64 6.06 -6.34
N GLN A 31 5.44 5.49 -6.54
CA GLN A 31 4.46 6.07 -7.45
C GLN A 31 4.28 7.48 -6.91
N GLN A 32 4.79 8.44 -7.65
CA GLN A 32 4.63 9.85 -7.29
C GLN A 32 3.12 10.06 -7.21
N ASP A 33 2.60 10.07 -6.00
CA ASP A 33 1.20 10.38 -5.77
C ASP A 33 0.98 11.81 -6.29
N PRO A 34 0.31 11.98 -7.43
CA PRO A 34 0.12 13.30 -8.03
C PRO A 34 -0.64 14.24 -7.09
N PHE A 35 -1.28 13.70 -6.06
CA PHE A 35 -2.05 14.43 -5.07
C PHE A 35 -1.28 14.70 -3.78
N GLY A 36 -0.14 14.02 -3.54
CA GLY A 36 0.63 14.10 -2.30
C GLY A 36 1.07 15.52 -1.92
N ARG A 37 1.27 16.40 -2.91
CA ARG A 37 1.56 17.82 -2.67
C ARG A 37 0.35 18.63 -2.23
N PHE A 38 -0.87 18.13 -2.42
CA PHE A 38 -2.12 18.83 -2.12
C PHE A 38 -2.85 18.26 -0.92
N LEU A 39 -2.56 17.02 -0.55
CA LEU A 39 -3.22 16.29 0.52
C LEU A 39 -2.17 15.86 1.55
N PHE A 40 -2.51 16.03 2.82
CA PHE A 40 -1.58 15.79 3.92
C PHE A 40 -1.95 14.49 4.65
N PRO A 41 -1.08 13.46 4.67
CA PRO A 41 -1.29 12.27 5.48
C PRO A 41 -1.40 12.63 6.98
N PRO A 42 -2.20 11.88 7.76
CA PRO A 42 -2.34 12.09 9.20
C PRO A 42 -0.99 12.14 9.92
N GLU A 43 -0.07 11.26 9.54
CA GLU A 43 1.25 11.10 10.13
C GLU A 43 2.08 12.38 9.97
N LEU A 44 2.05 12.99 8.79
CA LEU A 44 2.75 14.24 8.51
C LEU A 44 2.23 15.38 9.40
N VAL A 45 0.90 15.50 9.51
CA VAL A 45 0.27 16.55 10.34
C VAL A 45 0.62 16.35 11.82
N MET A 46 0.57 15.11 12.29
CA MET A 46 0.89 14.79 13.70
C MET A 46 2.37 14.97 14.00
N GLN A 47 3.27 14.64 13.08
CA GLN A 47 4.71 14.83 13.23
C GLN A 47 5.06 16.31 13.38
N HIS A 48 4.41 17.19 12.61
CA HIS A 48 4.69 18.63 12.57
C HIS A 48 3.66 19.48 13.34
N GLN A 49 2.86 18.87 14.25
CA GLN A 49 1.79 19.55 14.96
C GLN A 49 2.25 20.81 15.74
N GLY A 50 3.45 20.76 16.33
CA GLY A 50 4.03 21.91 17.04
C GLY A 50 4.44 23.03 16.08
N GLU A 51 5.08 22.68 14.95
CA GLU A 51 5.56 23.64 13.96
C GLU A 51 4.43 24.40 13.27
N ILE A 52 3.30 23.72 13.03
CA ILE A 52 2.11 24.34 12.43
C ILE A 52 1.19 25.00 13.47
N ASN A 53 1.50 24.92 14.77
CA ASN A 53 0.64 25.38 15.86
C ASN A 53 -0.78 24.79 15.77
N LEU A 54 -0.88 23.45 15.68
CA LEU A 54 -2.16 22.75 15.58
C LEU A 54 -2.99 22.99 16.85
N GLN A 55 -4.19 23.56 16.70
CA GLN A 55 -5.09 23.85 17.81
C GLN A 55 -5.74 22.57 18.35
N ASP A 56 -6.13 22.55 19.62
CA ASP A 56 -6.75 21.38 20.25
C ASP A 56 -8.07 20.97 19.57
N SER A 57 -8.87 21.93 19.13
CA SER A 57 -10.09 21.66 18.35
C SER A 57 -9.81 20.99 17.02
N GLN A 58 -8.74 21.41 16.32
CA GLN A 58 -8.30 20.77 15.08
C GLN A 58 -7.81 19.35 15.36
N ARG A 59 -7.01 19.16 16.41
CA ARG A 59 -6.52 17.83 16.83
C ARG A 59 -7.68 16.88 17.10
N ALA A 60 -8.69 17.31 17.85
CA ALA A 60 -9.88 16.51 18.12
C ALA A 60 -10.63 16.14 16.83
N ALA A 61 -10.80 17.08 15.90
CA ALA A 61 -11.44 16.83 14.61
C ALA A 61 -10.65 15.83 13.76
N LEU A 62 -9.31 15.92 13.74
CA LEU A 62 -8.44 14.98 13.05
C LEU A 62 -8.53 13.57 13.65
N GLN A 63 -8.47 13.45 14.98
CA GLN A 63 -8.61 12.17 15.68
C GLN A 63 -9.94 11.49 15.35
N ALA A 64 -11.05 12.24 15.40
CA ALA A 64 -12.37 11.71 15.04
C ALA A 64 -12.43 11.24 13.59
N ALA A 65 -11.88 12.00 12.66
CA ALA A 65 -11.82 11.63 11.24
C ALA A 65 -10.99 10.36 11.00
N ILE A 66 -9.85 10.23 11.68
CA ILE A 66 -8.96 9.06 11.59
C ILE A 66 -9.68 7.81 12.14
N GLN A 67 -10.27 7.90 13.34
CA GLN A 67 -11.01 6.78 13.94
C GLN A 67 -12.14 6.30 13.05
N GLN A 68 -12.93 7.23 12.48
CA GLN A 68 -13.99 6.89 11.56
C GLN A 68 -13.48 6.19 10.29
N ALA A 69 -12.35 6.64 9.74
CA ALA A 69 -11.73 6.02 8.58
C ALA A 69 -11.19 4.62 8.92
N GLN A 70 -10.53 4.45 10.08
CA GLN A 70 -10.01 3.16 10.53
C GLN A 70 -11.10 2.10 10.64
N THR A 71 -12.24 2.43 11.26
CA THR A 71 -13.39 1.52 11.33
C THR A 71 -13.84 1.08 9.94
N LYS A 72 -13.98 2.04 9.01
CA LYS A 72 -14.36 1.72 7.62
C LYS A 72 -13.32 0.87 6.90
N PHE A 73 -12.03 1.11 7.12
CA PHE A 73 -10.97 0.31 6.49
C PHE A 73 -11.01 -1.15 6.95
N VAL A 74 -11.24 -1.39 8.24
CA VAL A 74 -11.38 -2.76 8.76
C VAL A 74 -12.55 -3.47 8.09
N ASP A 75 -13.73 -2.86 8.03
CA ASP A 75 -14.91 -3.44 7.38
C ASP A 75 -14.68 -3.71 5.88
N GLN A 76 -14.03 -2.77 5.20
CA GLN A 76 -13.70 -2.90 3.78
C GLN A 76 -12.67 -4.00 3.51
N GLN A 77 -11.69 -4.17 4.40
CA GLN A 77 -10.69 -5.24 4.31
C GLN A 77 -11.35 -6.62 4.40
N TRP A 78 -12.24 -6.81 5.37
CA TRP A 78 -13.00 -8.05 5.51
C TRP A 78 -13.85 -8.34 4.26
N ARG A 79 -14.51 -7.30 3.73
CA ARG A 79 -15.28 -7.42 2.50
C ARG A 79 -14.41 -7.80 1.30
N LEU A 80 -13.27 -7.15 1.10
CA LEU A 80 -12.34 -7.48 0.01
C LEU A 80 -11.84 -8.93 0.13
N SER A 81 -11.46 -9.38 1.33
CA SER A 81 -11.04 -10.75 1.57
C SER A 81 -12.14 -11.74 1.19
N ALA A 82 -13.38 -11.50 1.63
CA ALA A 82 -14.51 -12.37 1.33
C ALA A 82 -14.85 -12.43 -0.16
N GLU A 83 -14.80 -11.29 -0.86
CA GLU A 83 -15.03 -11.27 -2.32
C GLU A 83 -13.87 -11.94 -3.08
N GLY A 84 -12.62 -11.78 -2.64
CA GLY A 84 -11.46 -12.48 -3.18
C GLY A 84 -11.56 -14.00 -3.05
N GLU A 85 -11.99 -14.50 -1.89
CA GLU A 85 -12.22 -15.93 -1.68
C GLU A 85 -13.31 -16.50 -2.58
N LYS A 86 -14.38 -15.73 -2.86
CA LYS A 86 -15.43 -16.13 -3.81
C LYS A 86 -14.86 -16.26 -5.22
N LEU A 87 -14.05 -15.29 -5.65
CA LEU A 87 -13.39 -15.34 -6.95
C LEU A 87 -12.47 -16.57 -7.05
N ALA A 88 -11.66 -16.83 -6.02
CA ALA A 88 -10.79 -17.98 -5.99
C ALA A 88 -11.57 -19.30 -6.14
N ARG A 89 -12.73 -19.42 -5.49
CA ARG A 89 -13.60 -20.61 -5.65
C ARG A 89 -14.16 -20.75 -7.06
N LEU A 90 -14.55 -19.67 -7.72
CA LEU A 90 -15.05 -19.70 -9.10
C LEU A 90 -13.96 -20.13 -10.09
N LEU A 91 -12.69 -19.83 -9.80
CA LEU A 91 -11.55 -20.16 -10.65
C LEU A 91 -10.97 -21.56 -10.41
N GLN A 92 -11.36 -22.28 -9.35
CA GLN A 92 -10.82 -23.61 -9.04
C GLN A 92 -11.25 -24.71 -10.00
N GLY A 93 -12.32 -24.52 -10.76
CA GLY A 93 -12.81 -25.52 -11.73
C GLY A 93 -11.99 -25.57 -13.02
N PRO A 94 -12.04 -26.67 -13.77
CA PRO A 94 -11.32 -26.82 -15.04
C PRO A 94 -11.90 -25.95 -16.18
N ALA A 95 -13.12 -25.45 -16.02
CA ALA A 95 -13.81 -24.58 -16.96
C ALA A 95 -14.63 -23.53 -16.21
N PRO A 96 -13.99 -22.45 -15.72
CA PRO A 96 -14.69 -21.37 -15.06
C PRO A 96 -15.71 -20.70 -15.99
N ASP A 97 -16.87 -20.36 -15.42
CA ASP A 97 -17.88 -19.57 -16.13
C ASP A 97 -17.43 -18.10 -16.17
N GLU A 98 -17.14 -17.60 -17.37
CA GLU A 98 -16.63 -16.25 -17.60
C GLU A 98 -17.58 -15.17 -17.05
N VAL A 99 -18.90 -15.34 -17.23
CA VAL A 99 -19.88 -14.36 -16.77
C VAL A 99 -19.85 -14.23 -15.24
N GLN A 100 -19.88 -15.36 -14.53
CA GLN A 100 -19.81 -15.38 -13.07
C GLN A 100 -18.48 -14.83 -12.53
N VAL A 101 -17.38 -15.14 -13.20
CA VAL A 101 -16.05 -14.61 -12.86
C VAL A 101 -16.02 -13.11 -13.01
N LEU A 102 -16.49 -12.55 -14.12
CA LEU A 102 -16.49 -11.09 -14.36
C LEU A 102 -17.44 -10.36 -13.41
N GLU A 103 -18.62 -10.90 -13.10
CA GLU A 103 -19.50 -10.34 -12.07
C GLU A 103 -18.83 -10.30 -10.69
N GLN A 104 -18.04 -11.33 -10.35
CA GLN A 104 -17.32 -11.35 -9.10
C GLN A 104 -16.15 -10.35 -9.08
N VAL A 105 -15.47 -10.15 -10.20
CA VAL A 105 -14.45 -9.10 -10.38
C VAL A 105 -15.08 -7.72 -10.17
N ASP A 106 -16.27 -7.46 -10.72
CA ASP A 106 -16.97 -6.19 -10.52
C ASP A 106 -17.28 -5.90 -9.05
N ARG A 107 -17.61 -6.95 -8.27
CA ARG A 107 -17.82 -6.81 -6.81
C ARG A 107 -16.53 -6.45 -6.08
N ILE A 108 -15.40 -7.05 -6.47
CA ILE A 108 -14.08 -6.70 -5.92
C ILE A 108 -13.74 -5.25 -6.25
N LEU A 109 -13.86 -4.85 -7.51
CA LEU A 109 -13.59 -3.47 -7.95
C LEU A 109 -14.49 -2.45 -7.23
N ALA A 110 -15.76 -2.80 -6.97
CA ALA A 110 -16.64 -1.95 -6.18
C ALA A 110 -16.15 -1.78 -4.73
N ALA A 111 -15.64 -2.85 -4.11
CA ALA A 111 -15.07 -2.78 -2.76
C ALA A 111 -13.77 -1.97 -2.75
N GLU A 112 -12.87 -2.17 -3.71
CA GLU A 112 -11.63 -1.38 -3.86
C GLU A 112 -11.91 0.10 -4.04
N ARG A 113 -12.92 0.44 -4.84
CA ARG A 113 -13.38 1.82 -5.02
C ARG A 113 -13.77 2.45 -3.68
N GLU A 114 -14.50 1.74 -2.82
CA GLU A 114 -14.87 2.27 -1.51
C GLU A 114 -13.67 2.47 -0.58
N VAL A 115 -12.66 1.59 -0.63
CA VAL A 115 -11.37 1.80 0.07
C VAL A 115 -10.72 3.11 -0.38
N LYS A 116 -10.60 3.31 -1.70
CA LYS A 116 -10.00 4.52 -2.26
C LYS A 116 -10.81 5.78 -1.90
N ARG A 117 -12.13 5.72 -1.92
CA ARG A 117 -13.00 6.82 -1.49
C ARG A 117 -12.82 7.17 -0.01
N THR A 118 -12.71 6.16 0.85
CA THR A 118 -12.45 6.36 2.28
C THR A 118 -11.11 7.04 2.50
N GLN A 119 -10.06 6.58 1.80
CA GLN A 119 -8.71 7.16 1.88
C GLN A 119 -8.70 8.63 1.45
N ILE A 120 -9.18 8.93 0.27
CA ILE A 120 -9.21 10.31 -0.24
C ILE A 120 -10.13 11.19 0.63
N GLY A 121 -11.28 10.66 1.05
CA GLY A 121 -12.20 11.36 1.95
C GLY A 121 -11.55 11.75 3.28
N LEU A 122 -10.73 10.87 3.88
CA LEU A 122 -9.95 11.19 5.07
C LEU A 122 -8.97 12.33 4.80
N LEU A 123 -8.17 12.24 3.74
CA LEU A 123 -7.18 13.25 3.41
C LEU A 123 -7.80 14.64 3.14
N VAL A 124 -8.97 14.68 2.49
CA VAL A 124 -9.72 15.91 2.27
C VAL A 124 -10.23 16.50 3.59
N ARG A 125 -10.76 15.68 4.50
CA ARG A 125 -11.19 16.14 5.83
C ARG A 125 -10.02 16.72 6.63
N ILE A 126 -8.86 16.06 6.61
CA ILE A 126 -7.63 16.56 7.24
C ILE A 126 -7.27 17.93 6.67
N LYS A 127 -7.21 18.04 5.35
CA LYS A 127 -6.91 19.30 4.68
C LYS A 127 -7.87 20.42 5.10
N ASN A 128 -9.17 20.13 5.13
CA ASN A 128 -10.20 21.11 5.48
C ASN A 128 -10.20 21.51 6.97
N ALA A 129 -9.64 20.68 7.84
CA ALA A 129 -9.43 21.02 9.25
C ALA A 129 -8.25 21.98 9.48
N LEU A 130 -7.36 22.12 8.48
CA LEU A 130 -6.17 22.97 8.55
C LEU A 130 -6.42 24.34 7.92
N THR A 131 -5.87 25.39 8.51
CA THR A 131 -5.89 26.73 7.93
C THR A 131 -4.98 26.81 6.70
N PRO A 132 -5.19 27.78 5.77
CA PRO A 132 -4.31 27.98 4.61
C PRO A 132 -2.84 28.16 4.99
N VAL A 133 -2.56 28.83 6.12
CA VAL A 133 -1.19 29.03 6.61
C VAL A 133 -0.56 27.71 7.05
N GLN A 134 -1.30 26.86 7.76
CA GLN A 134 -0.84 25.53 8.17
C GLN A 134 -0.60 24.65 6.96
N GLN A 135 -1.50 24.65 5.98
CA GLN A 135 -1.36 23.91 4.73
C GLN A 135 -0.10 24.34 3.95
N ALA A 136 0.15 25.65 3.84
CA ALA A 136 1.35 26.17 3.17
C ALA A 136 2.64 25.76 3.89
N LYS A 137 2.66 25.72 5.22
CA LYS A 137 3.81 25.22 5.99
C LYS A 137 4.07 23.73 5.72
N LEU A 138 3.05 22.89 5.79
CA LEU A 138 3.18 21.46 5.52
C LEU A 138 3.64 21.17 4.08
N ALA A 139 3.11 21.88 3.10
CA ALA A 139 3.53 21.75 1.70
C ALA A 139 5.04 22.01 1.52
N ARG A 140 5.56 23.07 2.16
CA ARG A 140 7.02 23.36 2.14
C ARG A 140 7.84 22.26 2.80
N MET A 141 7.37 21.67 3.88
CA MET A 141 8.08 20.58 4.56
C MET A 141 8.17 19.33 3.69
N VAL A 142 7.10 19.01 2.95
CA VAL A 142 7.10 17.91 1.97
C VAL A 142 8.09 18.19 0.83
N GLU A 143 8.16 19.43 0.33
CA GLU A 143 9.11 19.80 -0.73
C GLU A 143 10.57 19.72 -0.26
N LEU A 144 10.85 20.10 0.99
CA LEU A 144 12.19 20.06 1.57
C LEU A 144 12.64 18.67 2.02
N GLY A 145 11.69 17.80 2.40
CA GLY A 145 11.96 16.41 2.82
C GLY A 145 11.94 15.39 1.69
N GLY A 146 11.58 15.79 0.47
CA GLY A 146 11.63 14.94 -0.72
C GLY A 146 13.07 14.66 -1.17
N PRO A 147 13.32 13.54 -1.88
CA PRO A 147 14.63 13.29 -2.48
C PRO A 147 15.00 14.46 -3.41
N PRO A 148 16.32 14.83 -3.49
CA PRO A 148 16.75 15.92 -4.34
C PRO A 148 16.30 15.64 -5.79
N ARG A 149 15.66 16.62 -6.41
CA ARG A 149 15.27 16.54 -7.82
C ARG A 149 16.54 16.51 -8.68
N PRO A 150 16.60 15.61 -9.69
CA PRO A 150 17.70 15.56 -10.62
C PRO A 150 17.85 16.85 -11.42
#